data_443e179b22ccecab505ede9fbb1c1408
#
_entry.id   443e179b22ccecab505ede9fbb1c1408
#
_cell.length_a   1.000
_cell.length_b   1.000
_cell.length_c   1.000
_cell.angle_alpha   90.00
_cell.angle_beta   90.00
_cell.angle_gamma   90.00
#
_symmetry.space_group_name_H-M   'P 1'
#
loop_
_entity.id
_entity.type
_entity.pdbx_description
1 polymer ?
#
loop_
_entity_poly.entity_id
_entity_poly.type
_entity_poly.pdbx_seq_one_letter_code
_entity_poly.pdbx_strand_id
1 'polypeptide(L)'
;MTKKLMLACVAASWLMAGGAMAQKVVTLWHPYNQETDLIHVGIKAFNESQKEYRIEARLVPYTQLTAEMIKAVATGTPPDLVTLNDPVVASFASQDQLVDITDRIKNSKVIDLGLYYKGPQTSGVWKGRRYSIAREVNALALFYNADLFRAKGLDPDKPPRTWAEVRAAAEKLTDPSKRVFGMGFSAHASEQSTFQFLPWLWQAGGSIDKLDAPEAIEALQYWTDMVQKGYASKDVITQQQNDVINSFMAGNYAMAVGGPWELPRIQKDAKFDWRVTTLPVKDGKNIRASSLGGFHFAIPKGAKEVDGAFKAIEFMSRPTFFQDGWKSGLMAPRSDSEVKDPLWPQAYAVFREQVKYAVQRGPHPDWPEISKPIQTAIQESLTGSKPPAQAMKEAAAKVNPILAKTPF
;
A
#
# COMPACT_ATOMS: atom_id res chain seq x y z
N MET A 1 59.90 -74.08 -6.20
CA MET A 1 59.29 -73.40 -7.34
C MET A 1 57.78 -73.29 -7.05
N THR A 2 57.29 -72.23 -6.47
CA THR A 2 55.91 -72.08 -6.12
C THR A 2 55.51 -70.65 -6.44
N LYS A 3 54.69 -70.48 -7.49
CA LYS A 3 54.07 -69.20 -7.90
C LYS A 3 52.93 -68.85 -6.94
N LYS A 4 53.03 -67.73 -6.23
CA LYS A 4 51.87 -67.11 -5.49
C LYS A 4 51.10 -66.21 -6.41
N LEU A 5 49.80 -66.53 -6.62
CA LEU A 5 48.81 -65.68 -7.23
C LEU A 5 48.36 -64.63 -6.18
N MET A 6 48.54 -63.35 -6.49
CA MET A 6 47.89 -62.28 -5.74
C MET A 6 46.58 -61.95 -6.43
N LEU A 7 45.42 -62.14 -5.70
CA LEU A 7 44.10 -61.66 -6.07
C LEU A 7 44.04 -60.24 -5.64
N ALA A 8 43.88 -59.31 -6.60
CA ALA A 8 43.55 -57.89 -6.32
C ALA A 8 42.03 -57.74 -6.26
N CYS A 9 41.51 -57.51 -5.06
CA CYS A 9 40.12 -57.07 -4.88
C CYS A 9 39.97 -55.57 -5.26
N VAL A 10 39.35 -55.28 -6.40
CA VAL A 10 38.95 -53.94 -6.79
C VAL A 10 37.62 -53.66 -6.08
N ALA A 11 37.67 -52.92 -5.00
CA ALA A 11 36.46 -52.34 -4.38
C ALA A 11 35.92 -51.19 -5.24
N ALA A 12 34.88 -51.46 -5.98
CA ALA A 12 34.15 -50.43 -6.72
C ALA A 12 33.37 -49.55 -5.73
N SER A 13 33.94 -48.41 -5.38
CA SER A 13 33.24 -47.36 -4.62
C SER A 13 32.21 -46.70 -5.53
N TRP A 14 30.95 -47.08 -5.39
CA TRP A 14 29.85 -46.35 -5.99
C TRP A 14 29.69 -45.01 -5.23
N LEU A 15 30.31 -43.96 -5.74
CA LEU A 15 29.97 -42.58 -5.41
C LEU A 15 28.55 -42.34 -5.92
N MET A 16 27.57 -42.45 -5.05
CA MET A 16 26.28 -41.87 -5.29
C MET A 16 26.47 -40.35 -5.38
N ALA A 17 26.74 -39.86 -6.58
CA ALA A 17 26.55 -38.45 -6.89
C ALA A 17 25.04 -38.17 -6.75
N GLY A 18 24.61 -37.80 -5.56
CA GLY A 18 23.29 -37.19 -5.36
C GLY A 18 23.27 -35.95 -6.22
N GLY A 19 22.67 -36.05 -7.40
CA GLY A 19 22.46 -34.91 -8.29
C GLY A 19 21.70 -33.85 -7.50
N ALA A 20 22.37 -32.74 -7.17
CA ALA A 20 21.71 -31.58 -6.65
C ALA A 20 20.69 -31.17 -7.72
N MET A 21 19.43 -31.50 -7.51
CA MET A 21 18.34 -31.00 -8.37
C MET A 21 18.42 -29.48 -8.37
N ALA A 22 18.50 -28.87 -9.56
CA ALA A 22 18.48 -27.44 -9.67
C ALA A 22 17.19 -26.90 -9.03
N GLN A 23 17.31 -25.87 -8.19
CA GLN A 23 16.15 -25.24 -7.58
C GLN A 23 15.21 -24.73 -8.66
N LYS A 24 13.92 -24.97 -8.49
CA LYS A 24 12.89 -24.40 -9.35
C LYS A 24 12.77 -22.91 -9.08
N VAL A 25 12.80 -22.09 -10.11
CA VAL A 25 12.73 -20.64 -10.00
C VAL A 25 11.28 -20.18 -9.90
N VAL A 26 10.96 -19.42 -8.85
CA VAL A 26 9.69 -18.70 -8.68
C VAL A 26 9.95 -17.23 -8.99
N THR A 27 9.40 -16.75 -10.09
CA THR A 27 9.53 -15.34 -10.48
C THR A 27 8.53 -14.49 -9.71
N LEU A 28 9.01 -13.40 -9.06
CA LEU A 28 8.18 -12.49 -8.27
C LEU A 28 8.26 -11.06 -8.82
N TRP A 29 7.11 -10.42 -9.09
CA TRP A 29 7.05 -8.99 -9.38
C TRP A 29 6.52 -8.19 -8.20
N HIS A 30 7.21 -7.07 -7.88
CA HIS A 30 6.86 -6.20 -6.76
C HIS A 30 7.23 -4.73 -7.03
N PRO A 31 6.56 -3.75 -6.37
CA PRO A 31 6.82 -2.32 -6.58
C PRO A 31 7.78 -1.69 -5.55
N TYR A 32 8.37 -2.47 -4.65
CA TYR A 32 9.14 -1.96 -3.50
C TYR A 32 10.59 -1.69 -3.89
N ASN A 33 10.98 -0.42 -3.87
CA ASN A 33 12.34 0.02 -4.22
C ASN A 33 13.23 0.28 -2.99
N GLN A 34 12.68 0.21 -1.78
CA GLN A 34 13.46 0.38 -0.55
C GLN A 34 14.08 -0.95 -0.15
N GLU A 35 15.39 -1.01 0.04
CA GLU A 35 16.11 -2.22 0.49
C GLU A 35 15.64 -2.73 1.86
N THR A 36 15.14 -1.82 2.69
CA THR A 36 14.56 -2.13 4.00
C THR A 36 13.17 -2.75 3.92
N ASP A 37 12.54 -2.82 2.73
CA ASP A 37 11.22 -3.42 2.61
C ASP A 37 11.27 -4.92 2.97
N LEU A 38 10.25 -5.34 3.71
CA LEU A 38 10.10 -6.70 4.19
C LEU A 38 10.14 -7.75 3.06
N ILE A 39 9.80 -7.36 1.81
CA ILE A 39 9.84 -8.29 0.68
C ILE A 39 11.25 -8.83 0.44
N HIS A 40 12.28 -7.97 0.53
CA HIS A 40 13.68 -8.37 0.32
C HIS A 40 14.17 -9.30 1.42
N VAL A 41 13.78 -9.00 2.68
CA VAL A 41 14.07 -9.88 3.83
C VAL A 41 13.39 -11.24 3.65
N GLY A 42 12.12 -11.24 3.20
CA GLY A 42 11.35 -12.45 2.97
C GLY A 42 11.91 -13.32 1.84
N ILE A 43 12.31 -12.73 0.73
CA ILE A 43 12.92 -13.43 -0.40
C ILE A 43 14.23 -14.12 0.04
N LYS A 44 15.11 -13.37 0.72
CA LYS A 44 16.36 -13.91 1.24
C LYS A 44 16.11 -15.08 2.19
N ALA A 45 15.27 -14.86 3.20
CA ALA A 45 14.97 -15.89 4.20
C ALA A 45 14.30 -17.14 3.59
N PHE A 46 13.38 -16.97 2.63
CA PHE A 46 12.79 -18.09 1.90
C PHE A 46 13.86 -18.88 1.14
N ASN A 47 14.70 -18.21 0.38
CA ASN A 47 15.75 -18.84 -0.42
C ASN A 47 16.79 -19.60 0.43
N GLU A 48 17.06 -19.14 1.65
CA GLU A 48 17.96 -19.79 2.59
C GLU A 48 17.31 -20.97 3.35
N SER A 49 15.98 -20.94 3.53
CA SER A 49 15.23 -21.88 4.39
C SER A 49 15.03 -23.26 3.78
N GLN A 50 15.18 -23.42 2.47
CA GLN A 50 14.90 -24.67 1.74
C GLN A 50 15.70 -24.73 0.43
N LYS A 51 15.68 -25.88 -0.29
CA LYS A 51 16.48 -26.13 -1.50
C LYS A 51 15.62 -26.49 -2.72
N GLU A 52 14.32 -26.56 -2.59
CA GLU A 52 13.41 -26.95 -3.68
C GLU A 52 13.11 -25.79 -4.63
N TYR A 53 12.86 -24.57 -4.06
CA TYR A 53 12.50 -23.37 -4.81
C TYR A 53 13.47 -22.23 -4.52
N ARG A 54 13.57 -21.30 -5.48
CA ARG A 54 14.30 -20.06 -5.32
C ARG A 54 13.46 -18.92 -5.90
N ILE A 55 13.20 -17.88 -5.11
CA ILE A 55 12.55 -16.67 -5.61
C ILE A 55 13.57 -15.79 -6.32
N GLU A 56 13.25 -15.41 -7.56
CA GLU A 56 13.91 -14.35 -8.30
C GLU A 56 12.93 -13.18 -8.51
N ALA A 57 13.30 -12.02 -7.98
CA ALA A 57 12.41 -10.88 -7.93
C ALA A 57 12.75 -9.86 -9.03
N ARG A 58 11.69 -9.25 -9.59
CA ARG A 58 11.76 -8.10 -10.50
C ARG A 58 11.04 -6.91 -9.87
N LEU A 59 11.74 -5.80 -9.72
CA LEU A 59 11.12 -4.52 -9.39
C LEU A 59 10.34 -4.00 -10.61
N VAL A 60 9.05 -3.72 -10.41
CA VAL A 60 8.20 -3.03 -11.39
C VAL A 60 7.64 -1.78 -10.70
N PRO A 61 7.85 -0.57 -11.24
CA PRO A 61 7.36 0.65 -10.61
C PRO A 61 5.85 0.58 -10.31
N TYR A 62 5.45 1.11 -9.15
CA TYR A 62 4.07 1.06 -8.67
C TYR A 62 3.03 1.49 -9.72
N THR A 63 3.30 2.61 -10.40
CA THR A 63 2.39 3.17 -11.43
C THR A 63 2.29 2.32 -12.69
N GLN A 64 3.21 1.37 -12.90
CA GLN A 64 3.28 0.52 -14.10
C GLN A 64 2.83 -0.92 -13.82
N LEU A 65 2.87 -1.37 -12.56
CA LEU A 65 2.69 -2.77 -12.20
C LEU A 65 1.37 -3.37 -12.73
N THR A 66 0.26 -2.65 -12.59
CA THR A 66 -1.04 -3.13 -13.08
C THR A 66 -1.05 -3.32 -14.60
N ALA A 67 -0.53 -2.35 -15.36
CA ALA A 67 -0.48 -2.43 -16.81
C ALA A 67 0.46 -3.53 -17.31
N GLU A 68 1.64 -3.67 -16.67
CA GLU A 68 2.59 -4.74 -16.99
C GLU A 68 2.00 -6.12 -16.69
N MET A 69 1.24 -6.27 -15.60
CA MET A 69 0.54 -7.52 -15.27
C MET A 69 -0.51 -7.88 -16.32
N ILE A 70 -1.37 -6.94 -16.72
CA ILE A 70 -2.38 -7.16 -17.75
C ILE A 70 -1.70 -7.64 -19.05
N LYS A 71 -0.62 -6.97 -19.44
CA LYS A 71 0.15 -7.33 -20.63
C LYS A 71 0.76 -8.73 -20.51
N ALA A 72 1.39 -9.04 -19.38
CA ALA A 72 2.07 -10.32 -19.16
C ALA A 72 1.08 -11.50 -19.20
N VAL A 73 -0.10 -11.36 -18.58
CA VAL A 73 -1.16 -12.39 -18.65
C VAL A 73 -1.66 -12.55 -20.07
N ALA A 74 -1.92 -11.46 -20.80
CA ALA A 74 -2.40 -11.50 -22.18
C ALA A 74 -1.39 -12.14 -23.15
N THR A 75 -0.09 -11.99 -22.88
CA THR A 75 0.99 -12.58 -23.72
C THR A 75 1.43 -13.97 -23.26
N GLY A 76 0.83 -14.52 -22.19
CA GLY A 76 1.18 -15.84 -21.66
C GLY A 76 2.55 -15.89 -20.95
N THR A 77 3.04 -14.77 -20.47
CA THR A 77 4.35 -14.64 -19.79
C THR A 77 4.24 -13.99 -18.41
N PRO A 78 3.22 -14.34 -17.58
CA PRO A 78 3.11 -13.77 -16.25
C PRO A 78 4.23 -14.26 -15.33
N PRO A 79 4.53 -13.52 -14.24
CA PRO A 79 5.35 -14.05 -13.16
C PRO A 79 4.62 -15.18 -12.41
N ASP A 80 5.33 -15.93 -11.58
CA ASP A 80 4.72 -16.96 -10.73
C ASP A 80 4.03 -16.37 -9.50
N LEU A 81 4.53 -15.25 -9.02
CA LEU A 81 4.02 -14.53 -7.87
C LEU A 81 4.05 -13.02 -8.14
N VAL A 82 3.05 -12.31 -7.67
CA VAL A 82 2.99 -10.85 -7.76
C VAL A 82 2.46 -10.25 -6.46
N THR A 83 2.92 -9.04 -6.14
CA THR A 83 2.28 -8.22 -5.11
C THR A 83 1.35 -7.21 -5.78
N LEU A 84 0.04 -7.39 -5.62
CA LEU A 84 -0.98 -6.48 -6.17
C LEU A 84 -1.51 -5.54 -5.10
N ASN A 85 -1.77 -4.29 -5.48
CA ASN A 85 -2.48 -3.37 -4.59
C ASN A 85 -3.89 -3.90 -4.29
N ASP A 86 -4.34 -3.74 -3.05
CA ASP A 86 -5.62 -4.23 -2.55
C ASP A 86 -6.81 -4.03 -3.53
N PRO A 87 -7.13 -2.82 -4.00
CA PRO A 87 -8.37 -2.60 -4.75
C PRO A 87 -8.40 -3.22 -6.15
N VAL A 88 -7.24 -3.60 -6.72
CA VAL A 88 -7.22 -4.20 -8.08
C VAL A 88 -7.35 -5.72 -8.09
N VAL A 89 -7.28 -6.38 -6.94
CA VAL A 89 -7.39 -7.85 -6.86
C VAL A 89 -8.70 -8.36 -7.46
N ALA A 90 -9.83 -7.74 -7.11
CA ALA A 90 -11.13 -8.11 -7.65
C ALA A 90 -11.23 -7.92 -9.18
N SER A 91 -10.55 -6.91 -9.71
CA SER A 91 -10.48 -6.66 -11.16
C SER A 91 -9.80 -7.82 -11.90
N PHE A 92 -8.63 -8.23 -11.44
CA PHE A 92 -7.92 -9.39 -12.00
C PHE A 92 -8.69 -10.70 -11.82
N ALA A 93 -9.27 -10.92 -10.62
CA ALA A 93 -10.03 -12.14 -10.32
C ALA A 93 -11.29 -12.26 -11.17
N SER A 94 -12.01 -11.16 -11.42
CA SER A 94 -13.22 -11.14 -12.24
C SER A 94 -12.99 -11.48 -13.71
N GLN A 95 -11.77 -11.25 -14.20
CA GLN A 95 -11.33 -11.55 -15.55
C GLN A 95 -10.59 -12.89 -15.68
N ASP A 96 -10.66 -13.76 -14.66
CA ASP A 96 -9.94 -15.06 -14.60
C ASP A 96 -8.40 -14.92 -14.80
N GLN A 97 -7.83 -13.81 -14.33
CA GLN A 97 -6.40 -13.53 -14.48
C GLN A 97 -5.56 -13.96 -13.28
N LEU A 98 -6.20 -14.47 -12.21
CA LEU A 98 -5.54 -14.99 -11.02
C LEU A 98 -5.93 -16.45 -10.76
N VAL A 99 -5.03 -17.18 -10.14
CA VAL A 99 -5.29 -18.53 -9.64
C VAL A 99 -6.17 -18.44 -8.39
N ASP A 100 -7.25 -19.23 -8.39
CA ASP A 100 -8.04 -19.45 -7.18
C ASP A 100 -7.22 -20.25 -6.16
N ILE A 101 -6.96 -19.66 -5.02
CA ILE A 101 -6.18 -20.25 -3.92
C ILE A 101 -7.04 -20.67 -2.73
N THR A 102 -8.38 -20.71 -2.88
CA THR A 102 -9.32 -21.01 -1.79
C THR A 102 -8.99 -22.31 -1.10
N ASP A 103 -8.84 -23.41 -1.88
CA ASP A 103 -8.60 -24.72 -1.30
C ASP A 103 -7.17 -24.86 -0.74
N ARG A 104 -6.20 -24.18 -1.34
CA ARG A 104 -4.83 -24.10 -0.81
C ARG A 104 -4.79 -23.41 0.55
N ILE A 105 -5.51 -22.31 0.71
CA ILE A 105 -5.64 -21.60 1.99
C ILE A 105 -6.34 -22.47 3.03
N LYS A 106 -7.45 -23.13 2.66
CA LYS A 106 -8.20 -24.02 3.55
C LYS A 106 -7.33 -25.16 4.11
N ASN A 107 -6.40 -25.66 3.31
CA ASN A 107 -5.51 -26.76 3.66
C ASN A 107 -4.19 -26.27 4.29
N SER A 108 -3.92 -24.97 4.32
CA SER A 108 -2.72 -24.40 4.92
C SER A 108 -2.75 -24.53 6.43
N LYS A 109 -1.60 -24.92 7.00
CA LYS A 109 -1.39 -24.92 8.46
C LYS A 109 -0.76 -23.62 8.97
N VAL A 110 -0.45 -22.69 8.07
CA VAL A 110 0.18 -21.40 8.38
C VAL A 110 -0.79 -20.25 8.29
N ILE A 111 -1.66 -20.27 7.29
CA ILE A 111 -2.60 -19.19 6.99
C ILE A 111 -3.95 -19.51 7.63
N ASP A 112 -4.18 -18.91 8.80
CA ASP A 112 -5.49 -18.92 9.46
C ASP A 112 -6.18 -17.56 9.21
N LEU A 113 -7.19 -17.57 8.37
CA LEU A 113 -7.95 -16.36 8.02
C LEU A 113 -8.72 -15.77 9.21
N GLY A 114 -9.04 -16.57 10.22
CA GLY A 114 -9.70 -16.09 11.44
C GLY A 114 -8.85 -15.11 12.25
N LEU A 115 -7.53 -15.14 12.03
CA LEU A 115 -6.58 -14.22 12.66
C LEU A 115 -6.36 -12.92 11.88
N TYR A 116 -6.79 -12.85 10.62
CA TYR A 116 -6.65 -11.63 9.81
C TYR A 116 -7.73 -10.61 10.17
N TYR A 117 -7.39 -9.32 10.14
CA TYR A 117 -8.38 -8.25 10.31
C TYR A 117 -9.41 -8.26 9.20
N LYS A 118 -10.62 -7.75 9.46
CA LYS A 118 -11.76 -7.81 8.54
C LYS A 118 -11.47 -7.28 7.13
N GLY A 119 -10.80 -6.13 7.02
CA GLY A 119 -10.44 -5.55 5.73
C GLY A 119 -9.60 -6.50 4.87
N PRO A 120 -8.39 -6.92 5.34
CA PRO A 120 -7.56 -7.92 4.67
C PRO A 120 -8.24 -9.27 4.41
N GLN A 121 -9.20 -9.67 5.25
CA GLN A 121 -9.96 -10.89 4.99
C GLN A 121 -10.84 -10.78 3.76
N THR A 122 -11.44 -9.63 3.51
CA THR A 122 -12.44 -9.45 2.45
C THR A 122 -11.83 -9.01 1.12
N SER A 123 -10.76 -8.22 1.14
CA SER A 123 -10.17 -7.63 -0.06
C SER A 123 -9.58 -8.65 -1.06
N GLY A 124 -9.16 -9.82 -0.59
CA GLY A 124 -8.66 -10.91 -1.45
C GLY A 124 -9.73 -11.84 -2.02
N VAL A 125 -11.02 -11.51 -1.86
CA VAL A 125 -12.15 -12.38 -2.23
C VAL A 125 -12.95 -11.79 -3.38
N TRP A 126 -13.31 -12.64 -4.34
CA TRP A 126 -14.25 -12.33 -5.40
C TRP A 126 -15.25 -13.47 -5.57
N LYS A 127 -16.55 -13.18 -5.54
CA LYS A 127 -17.65 -14.17 -5.65
C LYS A 127 -17.46 -15.41 -4.76
N GLY A 128 -17.08 -15.17 -3.48
CA GLY A 128 -16.89 -16.23 -2.49
C GLY A 128 -15.60 -17.05 -2.64
N ARG A 129 -14.78 -16.80 -3.65
CA ARG A 129 -13.50 -17.48 -3.87
C ARG A 129 -12.35 -16.54 -3.53
N ARG A 130 -11.23 -17.08 -3.04
CA ARG A 130 -10.05 -16.31 -2.66
C ARG A 130 -8.97 -16.37 -3.73
N TYR A 131 -8.45 -15.21 -4.09
CA TYR A 131 -7.44 -15.07 -5.14
C TYR A 131 -6.13 -14.46 -4.63
N SER A 132 -6.12 -13.94 -3.40
CA SER A 132 -4.92 -13.35 -2.82
C SER A 132 -4.92 -13.39 -1.30
N ILE A 133 -3.74 -13.16 -0.72
CA ILE A 133 -3.54 -13.03 0.72
C ILE A 133 -2.87 -11.68 1.01
N ALA A 134 -3.39 -10.96 1.99
CA ALA A 134 -2.80 -9.69 2.40
C ALA A 134 -1.39 -9.91 2.96
N ARG A 135 -0.42 -9.17 2.40
CA ARG A 135 0.96 -9.12 2.84
C ARG A 135 1.13 -8.14 4.02
N GLU A 136 0.43 -7.03 4.00
CA GLU A 136 0.40 -6.01 5.03
C GLU A 136 -0.93 -5.26 5.01
N VAL A 137 -1.13 -4.46 6.05
CA VAL A 137 -2.14 -3.40 6.06
C VAL A 137 -1.48 -2.07 6.34
N ASN A 138 -2.07 -1.01 5.84
CA ASN A 138 -1.66 0.33 6.17
C ASN A 138 -2.85 1.31 6.16
N ALA A 139 -2.61 2.48 6.72
CA ALA A 139 -3.53 3.61 6.71
C ALA A 139 -2.72 4.89 6.57
N LEU A 140 -3.37 5.99 6.22
CA LEU A 140 -2.75 7.30 6.14
C LEU A 140 -2.82 8.02 7.49
N ALA A 141 -1.82 8.86 7.75
CA ALA A 141 -1.76 9.75 8.89
C ALA A 141 -1.16 11.11 8.49
N LEU A 142 -1.15 12.07 9.39
CA LEU A 142 -0.59 13.40 9.18
C LEU A 142 0.76 13.51 9.88
N PHE A 143 1.84 13.56 9.09
CA PHE A 143 3.18 13.92 9.57
C PHE A 143 3.31 15.43 9.73
N TYR A 144 4.08 15.91 10.70
CA TYR A 144 4.33 17.33 10.87
C TYR A 144 5.72 17.61 11.46
N ASN A 145 6.25 18.78 11.12
CA ASN A 145 7.53 19.30 11.57
C ASN A 145 7.31 20.11 12.86
N ALA A 146 7.65 19.53 14.01
CA ALA A 146 7.45 20.14 15.31
C ALA A 146 8.31 21.41 15.52
N ASP A 147 9.48 21.50 14.84
CA ASP A 147 10.32 22.69 14.93
C ASP A 147 9.67 23.89 14.20
N LEU A 148 9.05 23.66 13.04
CA LEU A 148 8.30 24.71 12.34
C LEU A 148 7.06 25.13 13.15
N PHE A 149 6.40 24.19 13.84
CA PHE A 149 5.29 24.51 14.75
C PHE A 149 5.76 25.47 15.83
N ARG A 150 6.84 25.14 16.55
CA ARG A 150 7.42 26.01 17.61
C ARG A 150 7.84 27.37 17.05
N ALA A 151 8.52 27.39 15.90
CA ALA A 151 8.99 28.62 15.27
C ALA A 151 7.86 29.59 14.90
N LYS A 152 6.66 29.06 14.62
CA LYS A 152 5.46 29.86 14.31
C LYS A 152 4.51 29.99 15.50
N GLY A 153 4.95 29.64 16.74
CA GLY A 153 4.14 29.76 17.96
C GLY A 153 2.92 28.82 17.97
N LEU A 154 3.04 27.64 17.38
CA LEU A 154 2.09 26.52 17.52
C LEU A 154 2.66 25.50 18.52
N ASP A 155 1.78 24.90 19.31
CA ASP A 155 2.15 23.86 20.27
C ASP A 155 2.26 22.51 19.53
N PRO A 156 3.46 21.92 19.38
CA PRO A 156 3.61 20.63 18.71
C PRO A 156 3.02 19.45 19.50
N ASP A 157 2.73 19.62 20.79
CA ASP A 157 2.09 18.60 21.61
C ASP A 157 0.55 18.61 21.43
N LYS A 158 0.03 19.62 20.73
CA LYS A 158 -1.38 19.76 20.36
C LYS A 158 -1.53 19.86 18.83
N PRO A 159 -1.23 18.77 18.09
CA PRO A 159 -1.37 18.80 16.64
C PRO A 159 -2.83 19.00 16.21
N PRO A 160 -3.07 19.56 15.02
CA PRO A 160 -4.42 19.84 14.54
C PRO A 160 -5.26 18.55 14.41
N ARG A 161 -6.50 18.60 14.85
CA ARG A 161 -7.45 17.48 14.94
C ARG A 161 -8.65 17.63 14.00
N THR A 162 -8.94 18.85 13.54
CA THR A 162 -10.06 19.13 12.64
C THR A 162 -9.58 19.74 11.33
N TRP A 163 -10.44 19.75 10.33
CA TRP A 163 -10.15 20.39 9.04
C TRP A 163 -9.85 21.89 9.19
N ALA A 164 -10.62 22.58 10.06
CA ALA A 164 -10.38 23.99 10.33
C ALA A 164 -9.04 24.21 11.01
N GLU A 165 -8.66 23.36 11.98
CA GLU A 165 -7.37 23.45 12.66
C GLU A 165 -6.21 23.15 11.71
N VAL A 166 -6.32 22.15 10.81
CA VAL A 166 -5.31 21.87 9.78
C VAL A 166 -5.17 23.07 8.85
N ARG A 167 -6.28 23.69 8.41
CA ARG A 167 -6.25 24.87 7.56
C ARG A 167 -5.56 26.05 8.26
N ALA A 168 -5.94 26.34 9.50
CA ALA A 168 -5.34 27.42 10.28
C ALA A 168 -3.84 27.20 10.54
N ALA A 169 -3.45 25.96 10.85
CA ALA A 169 -2.04 25.60 10.98
C ALA A 169 -1.30 25.76 9.64
N ALA A 170 -1.87 25.28 8.55
CA ALA A 170 -1.27 25.39 7.21
C ALA A 170 -1.06 26.84 6.79
N GLU A 171 -2.04 27.72 7.02
CA GLU A 171 -1.93 29.16 6.79
C GLU A 171 -0.77 29.76 7.57
N LYS A 172 -0.71 29.51 8.89
CA LYS A 172 0.32 30.04 9.79
C LYS A 172 1.73 29.53 9.49
N LEU A 173 1.84 28.28 9.06
CA LEU A 173 3.10 27.60 8.75
C LEU A 173 3.63 27.94 7.36
N THR A 174 2.79 28.41 6.46
CA THR A 174 3.20 28.79 5.09
C THR A 174 4.13 30.01 5.13
N ASP A 175 5.27 29.90 4.44
CA ASP A 175 6.24 30.97 4.28
C ASP A 175 6.79 30.96 2.84
N PRO A 176 6.14 31.72 1.93
CA PRO A 176 6.53 31.75 0.52
C PRO A 176 7.98 32.21 0.31
N SER A 177 8.49 33.09 1.19
CA SER A 177 9.88 33.59 1.08
C SER A 177 10.92 32.49 1.29
N LYS A 178 10.57 31.45 2.05
CA LYS A 178 11.39 30.27 2.32
C LYS A 178 10.97 29.04 1.50
N ARG A 179 9.98 29.20 0.62
CA ARG A 179 9.36 28.10 -0.14
C ARG A 179 8.83 26.99 0.78
N VAL A 180 8.31 27.37 1.94
CA VAL A 180 7.63 26.47 2.88
C VAL A 180 6.13 26.55 2.69
N PHE A 181 5.51 25.42 2.45
CA PHE A 181 4.05 25.27 2.38
C PHE A 181 3.52 24.56 3.64
N GLY A 182 2.37 24.98 4.11
CA GLY A 182 1.79 24.42 5.33
C GLY A 182 1.34 22.96 5.21
N MET A 183 0.97 22.51 3.98
CA MET A 183 0.40 21.18 3.77
C MET A 183 0.92 20.56 2.47
N GLY A 184 1.27 19.27 2.52
CA GLY A 184 1.60 18.43 1.38
C GLY A 184 0.72 17.19 1.31
N PHE A 185 0.26 16.84 0.13
CA PHE A 185 -0.49 15.62 -0.19
C PHE A 185 -0.25 15.25 -1.66
N SER A 186 -0.46 13.99 -2.00
CA SER A 186 -0.33 13.56 -3.41
C SER A 186 -1.66 13.70 -4.13
N ALA A 187 -1.71 14.59 -5.11
CA ALA A 187 -2.81 14.73 -6.05
C ALA A 187 -2.39 14.23 -7.47
N HIS A 188 -1.34 13.43 -7.57
CA HIS A 188 -0.86 12.83 -8.82
C HIS A 188 -1.98 12.03 -9.52
N ALA A 189 -2.09 12.15 -10.85
CA ALA A 189 -3.10 11.47 -11.67
C ALA A 189 -2.89 9.94 -11.69
N SER A 190 -3.04 9.31 -10.54
CA SER A 190 -2.93 7.86 -10.31
C SER A 190 -3.74 7.45 -9.09
N GLU A 191 -3.77 6.15 -8.79
CA GLU A 191 -4.44 5.61 -7.59
C GLU A 191 -3.98 6.29 -6.29
N GLN A 192 -2.79 6.90 -6.26
CA GLN A 192 -2.27 7.59 -5.08
C GLN A 192 -3.12 8.78 -4.67
N SER A 193 -3.64 9.56 -5.64
CA SER A 193 -4.53 10.70 -5.31
C SER A 193 -5.88 10.21 -4.80
N THR A 194 -6.48 9.20 -5.41
CA THR A 194 -7.72 8.59 -4.92
C THR A 194 -7.52 8.07 -3.49
N PHE A 195 -6.44 7.31 -3.25
CA PHE A 195 -6.11 6.78 -1.93
C PHE A 195 -5.98 7.86 -0.86
N GLN A 196 -5.35 9.00 -1.19
CA GLN A 196 -5.19 10.10 -0.24
C GLN A 196 -6.44 10.97 -0.11
N PHE A 197 -7.29 11.07 -1.14
CA PHE A 197 -8.50 11.90 -1.14
C PHE A 197 -9.68 11.27 -0.40
N LEU A 198 -9.87 9.96 -0.55
CA LEU A 198 -11.05 9.27 0.01
C LEU A 198 -11.26 9.46 1.52
N PRO A 199 -10.24 9.56 2.38
CA PRO A 199 -10.45 9.91 3.79
C PRO A 199 -11.25 11.20 3.97
N TRP A 200 -10.96 12.25 3.20
CA TRP A 200 -11.71 13.52 3.28
C TRP A 200 -13.16 13.36 2.81
N LEU A 201 -13.38 12.60 1.73
CA LEU A 201 -14.73 12.26 1.28
C LEU A 201 -15.55 11.60 2.42
N TRP A 202 -15.00 10.56 3.04
CA TRP A 202 -15.69 9.85 4.12
C TRP A 202 -15.85 10.68 5.39
N GLN A 203 -14.85 11.46 5.78
CA GLN A 203 -14.91 12.39 6.92
C GLN A 203 -15.99 13.46 6.72
N ALA A 204 -16.25 13.88 5.49
CA ALA A 204 -17.37 14.76 5.15
C ALA A 204 -18.73 14.05 5.26
N GLY A 205 -18.76 12.72 5.36
CA GLY A 205 -19.97 11.89 5.32
C GLY A 205 -20.41 11.55 3.90
N GLY A 206 -19.52 11.77 2.91
CA GLY A 206 -19.74 11.39 1.52
C GLY A 206 -19.39 9.92 1.24
N SER A 207 -19.72 9.47 0.06
CA SER A 207 -19.45 8.11 -0.43
C SER A 207 -19.19 8.10 -1.93
N ILE A 208 -18.58 7.04 -2.42
CA ILE A 208 -18.19 6.92 -3.84
C ILE A 208 -19.41 6.82 -4.77
N ASP A 209 -20.51 6.28 -4.30
CA ASP A 209 -21.77 6.18 -5.03
C ASP A 209 -22.57 7.51 -5.09
N LYS A 210 -22.09 8.57 -4.42
CA LYS A 210 -22.70 9.90 -4.35
C LYS A 210 -21.65 11.00 -4.50
N LEU A 211 -20.85 10.93 -5.56
CA LEU A 211 -19.77 11.91 -5.80
C LEU A 211 -20.30 13.32 -6.12
N ASP A 212 -21.53 13.46 -6.59
CA ASP A 212 -22.20 14.73 -6.85
C ASP A 212 -22.93 15.32 -5.62
N ALA A 213 -22.89 14.63 -4.47
CA ALA A 213 -23.47 15.12 -3.23
C ALA A 213 -22.64 16.27 -2.61
N PRO A 214 -23.29 17.15 -1.82
CA PRO A 214 -22.60 18.29 -1.18
C PRO A 214 -21.36 17.89 -0.38
N GLU A 215 -21.39 16.76 0.30
CA GLU A 215 -20.28 16.24 1.11
C GLU A 215 -19.03 15.93 0.27
N ALA A 216 -19.23 15.35 -0.90
CA ALA A 216 -18.13 15.03 -1.81
C ALA A 216 -17.54 16.29 -2.46
N ILE A 217 -18.41 17.23 -2.83
CA ILE A 217 -18.02 18.54 -3.36
C ILE A 217 -17.21 19.31 -2.31
N GLU A 218 -17.65 19.32 -1.06
CA GLU A 218 -16.98 20.01 0.04
C GLU A 218 -15.58 19.40 0.33
N ALA A 219 -15.45 18.09 0.27
CA ALA A 219 -14.16 17.42 0.42
C ALA A 219 -13.16 17.87 -0.66
N LEU A 220 -13.61 17.93 -1.92
CA LEU A 220 -12.76 18.41 -3.01
C LEU A 220 -12.49 19.91 -2.94
N GLN A 221 -13.47 20.70 -2.52
CA GLN A 221 -13.30 22.14 -2.29
C GLN A 221 -12.22 22.41 -1.21
N TYR A 222 -12.18 21.59 -0.14
CA TYR A 222 -11.17 21.72 0.90
C TYR A 222 -9.75 21.56 0.33
N TRP A 223 -9.50 20.55 -0.51
CA TRP A 223 -8.22 20.35 -1.18
C TRP A 223 -7.89 21.47 -2.16
N THR A 224 -8.90 21.90 -2.93
CA THR A 224 -8.78 23.00 -3.88
C THR A 224 -8.40 24.30 -3.17
N ASP A 225 -9.04 24.60 -2.06
CA ASP A 225 -8.73 25.78 -1.24
C ASP A 225 -7.29 25.77 -0.73
N MET A 226 -6.79 24.61 -0.29
CA MET A 226 -5.39 24.48 0.17
C MET A 226 -4.40 24.89 -0.91
N VAL A 227 -4.63 24.50 -2.17
CA VAL A 227 -3.77 24.87 -3.30
C VAL A 227 -3.99 26.30 -3.75
N GLN A 228 -5.24 26.74 -3.90
CA GLN A 228 -5.54 28.08 -4.43
C GLN A 228 -5.13 29.20 -3.47
N LYS A 229 -5.19 28.95 -2.15
CA LYS A 229 -4.72 29.89 -1.13
C LYS A 229 -3.21 29.83 -0.90
N GLY A 230 -2.50 28.93 -1.60
CA GLY A 230 -1.06 28.77 -1.48
C GLY A 230 -0.59 28.08 -0.19
N TYR A 231 -1.50 27.42 0.55
CA TYR A 231 -1.16 26.62 1.73
C TYR A 231 -0.54 25.27 1.36
N ALA A 232 -0.87 24.77 0.18
CA ALA A 232 -0.19 23.65 -0.47
C ALA A 232 0.43 24.10 -1.80
N SER A 233 1.59 23.50 -2.16
CA SER A 233 2.22 23.77 -3.47
C SER A 233 1.33 23.28 -4.61
N LYS A 234 1.36 23.98 -5.74
CA LYS A 234 0.76 23.49 -6.99
C LYS A 234 1.41 22.18 -7.48
N ASP A 235 2.63 21.90 -7.04
CA ASP A 235 3.37 20.68 -7.42
C ASP A 235 2.70 19.40 -6.93
N VAL A 236 1.79 19.48 -5.93
CA VAL A 236 1.02 18.31 -5.44
C VAL A 236 0.30 17.55 -6.57
N ILE A 237 -0.05 18.23 -7.67
CA ILE A 237 -0.71 17.62 -8.84
C ILE A 237 0.19 16.68 -9.64
N THR A 238 1.50 16.81 -9.52
CA THR A 238 2.50 15.97 -10.20
C THR A 238 3.32 15.12 -9.23
N GLN A 239 3.28 15.44 -7.94
CA GLN A 239 4.02 14.71 -6.91
C GLN A 239 3.34 13.40 -6.54
N GLN A 240 4.09 12.31 -6.64
CA GLN A 240 3.73 11.04 -6.03
C GLN A 240 3.89 11.11 -4.50
N GLN A 241 3.36 10.13 -3.76
CA GLN A 241 3.45 10.11 -2.29
C GLN A 241 4.90 10.24 -1.79
N ASN A 242 5.83 9.53 -2.45
CA ASN A 242 7.25 9.61 -2.10
C ASN A 242 7.84 11.02 -2.31
N ASP A 243 7.39 11.75 -3.36
CA ASP A 243 7.87 13.11 -3.64
C ASP A 243 7.35 14.11 -2.60
N VAL A 244 6.12 13.93 -2.15
CA VAL A 244 5.54 14.72 -1.04
C VAL A 244 6.37 14.54 0.23
N ILE A 245 6.72 13.30 0.58
CA ILE A 245 7.53 13.02 1.76
C ILE A 245 8.99 13.48 1.58
N ASN A 246 9.57 13.41 0.38
CA ASN A 246 10.86 14.03 0.08
C ASN A 246 10.83 15.54 0.37
N SER A 247 9.77 16.22 -0.08
CA SER A 247 9.57 17.65 0.19
C SER A 247 9.35 17.94 1.68
N PHE A 248 8.67 17.06 2.40
CA PHE A 248 8.53 17.16 3.86
C PHE A 248 9.88 17.01 4.57
N MET A 249 10.67 15.99 4.23
CA MET A 249 12.01 15.77 4.82
C MET A 249 12.97 16.92 4.50
N ALA A 250 12.81 17.56 3.35
CA ALA A 250 13.56 18.76 2.99
C ALA A 250 13.09 20.04 3.72
N GLY A 251 12.00 19.96 4.50
CA GLY A 251 11.42 21.11 5.21
C GLY A 251 10.54 22.01 4.35
N ASN A 252 10.22 21.63 3.10
CA ASN A 252 9.36 22.41 2.20
C ASN A 252 7.87 22.24 2.51
N TYR A 253 7.48 21.17 3.19
CA TYR A 253 6.14 20.99 3.75
C TYR A 253 6.20 20.93 5.26
N ALA A 254 5.39 21.75 5.94
CA ALA A 254 5.32 21.74 7.40
C ALA A 254 4.47 20.56 7.92
N MET A 255 3.45 20.17 7.16
CA MET A 255 2.63 18.98 7.38
C MET A 255 2.54 18.19 6.08
N ALA A 256 2.44 16.86 6.17
CA ALA A 256 2.31 16.00 4.99
C ALA A 256 1.46 14.75 5.29
N VAL A 257 0.59 14.40 4.34
CA VAL A 257 -0.13 13.11 4.39
C VAL A 257 0.79 12.00 3.91
N GLY A 258 0.93 10.95 4.72
CA GLY A 258 1.76 9.80 4.39
C GLY A 258 1.34 8.55 5.14
N GLY A 259 1.97 7.44 4.81
CA GLY A 259 1.74 6.16 5.46
C GLY A 259 2.94 5.67 6.26
N PRO A 260 2.81 4.54 6.97
CA PRO A 260 3.86 4.04 7.85
C PRO A 260 5.11 3.55 7.10
N TRP A 261 5.00 3.24 5.80
CA TRP A 261 6.15 2.87 4.96
C TRP A 261 7.19 3.98 4.78
N GLU A 262 6.85 5.22 5.15
CA GLU A 262 7.77 6.36 5.09
C GLU A 262 8.65 6.48 6.33
N LEU A 263 8.29 5.82 7.44
CA LEU A 263 8.98 5.95 8.73
C LEU A 263 10.50 5.68 8.66
N PRO A 264 10.99 4.62 7.99
CA PRO A 264 12.43 4.38 7.91
C PRO A 264 13.18 5.53 7.23
N ARG A 265 12.61 6.09 6.16
CA ARG A 265 13.22 7.20 5.40
C ARG A 265 13.17 8.50 6.20
N ILE A 266 12.01 8.83 6.77
CA ILE A 266 11.85 10.03 7.60
C ILE A 266 12.82 9.98 8.78
N GLN A 267 12.94 8.85 9.45
CA GLN A 267 13.87 8.69 10.58
C GLN A 267 15.33 8.87 10.17
N LYS A 268 15.69 8.42 8.98
CA LYS A 268 17.07 8.53 8.46
C LYS A 268 17.41 9.93 7.99
N ASP A 269 16.49 10.56 7.26
CA ASP A 269 16.82 11.70 6.41
C ASP A 269 16.26 13.04 6.93
N ALA A 270 15.17 13.07 7.70
CA ALA A 270 14.67 14.28 8.33
C ALA A 270 15.62 14.78 9.41
N LYS A 271 15.97 16.07 9.35
CA LYS A 271 16.95 16.72 10.29
C LYS A 271 16.25 17.64 11.29
N PHE A 272 14.99 17.37 11.60
CA PHE A 272 14.15 18.12 12.52
C PHE A 272 13.31 17.17 13.39
N ASP A 273 12.71 17.67 14.45
CA ASP A 273 11.74 16.94 15.28
C ASP A 273 10.48 16.67 14.46
N TRP A 274 10.41 15.48 13.82
CA TRP A 274 9.22 15.05 13.11
C TRP A 274 8.29 14.27 14.02
N ARG A 275 7.02 14.48 13.80
CA ARG A 275 5.97 13.78 14.54
C ARG A 275 4.85 13.35 13.62
N VAL A 276 3.98 12.49 14.11
CA VAL A 276 2.81 12.02 13.37
C VAL A 276 1.57 12.03 14.26
N THR A 277 0.43 12.36 13.68
CA THR A 277 -0.88 12.32 14.33
C THR A 277 -1.90 11.67 13.40
N THR A 278 -3.05 11.28 13.93
CA THR A 278 -4.17 10.77 13.11
C THR A 278 -4.60 11.82 12.08
N LEU A 279 -5.20 11.39 10.97
CA LEU A 279 -5.87 12.31 10.07
C LEU A 279 -6.94 13.12 10.82
N PRO A 280 -7.19 14.38 10.44
CA PRO A 280 -8.19 15.21 11.08
C PRO A 280 -9.60 14.66 10.87
N VAL A 281 -10.58 15.17 11.59
CA VAL A 281 -12.00 14.98 11.29
C VAL A 281 -12.58 16.27 10.73
N LYS A 282 -13.69 16.17 9.98
CA LYS A 282 -14.41 17.38 9.55
C LYS A 282 -15.07 18.06 10.76
N ASP A 283 -15.00 19.38 10.79
CA ASP A 283 -15.66 20.19 11.83
C ASP A 283 -17.17 19.90 11.89
N GLY A 284 -17.70 19.78 13.10
CA GLY A 284 -19.10 19.44 13.33
C GLY A 284 -19.49 18.00 13.00
N LYS A 285 -18.55 17.18 12.49
CA LYS A 285 -18.76 15.73 12.28
C LYS A 285 -17.67 14.95 13.02
N ASN A 286 -18.07 13.95 13.76
CA ASN A 286 -17.11 13.06 14.46
C ASN A 286 -16.87 11.78 13.67
N ILE A 287 -16.67 11.92 12.35
CA ILE A 287 -16.40 10.78 11.45
C ILE A 287 -14.89 10.67 11.27
N ARG A 288 -14.31 9.65 11.88
CA ARG A 288 -12.93 9.27 11.65
C ARG A 288 -12.85 8.37 10.44
N ALA A 289 -11.95 8.65 9.52
CA ALA A 289 -11.68 7.79 8.37
C ALA A 289 -10.23 7.92 7.93
N SER A 290 -9.70 6.82 7.42
CA SER A 290 -8.50 6.73 6.60
C SER A 290 -8.78 5.75 5.48
N SER A 291 -7.96 5.73 4.43
CA SER A 291 -8.02 4.66 3.44
C SER A 291 -7.31 3.43 3.96
N LEU A 292 -7.98 2.27 3.91
CA LEU A 292 -7.31 0.99 4.07
C LEU A 292 -6.46 0.74 2.83
N GLY A 293 -5.19 0.56 3.04
CA GLY A 293 -4.23 0.16 2.03
C GLY A 293 -3.54 -1.14 2.40
N GLY A 294 -2.74 -1.59 1.47
CA GLY A 294 -1.94 -2.78 1.57
C GLY A 294 -1.73 -3.42 0.22
N PHE A 295 -0.83 -4.37 0.21
CA PHE A 295 -0.57 -5.21 -0.94
C PHE A 295 -0.89 -6.66 -0.60
N HIS A 296 -1.28 -7.40 -1.61
CA HIS A 296 -1.61 -8.80 -1.55
C HIS A 296 -0.63 -9.62 -2.36
N PHE A 297 -0.25 -10.78 -1.87
CA PHE A 297 0.34 -11.81 -2.69
C PHE A 297 -0.75 -12.49 -3.52
N ALA A 298 -0.54 -12.56 -4.83
CA ALA A 298 -1.42 -13.24 -5.76
C ALA A 298 -0.59 -14.09 -6.75
N ILE A 299 -1.18 -15.17 -7.23
CA ILE A 299 -0.62 -16.06 -8.24
C ILE A 299 -1.33 -15.77 -9.55
N PRO A 300 -0.64 -15.22 -10.57
CA PRO A 300 -1.26 -14.98 -11.87
C PRO A 300 -1.69 -16.27 -12.59
N LYS A 301 -2.75 -16.20 -13.36
CA LYS A 301 -3.14 -17.27 -14.27
C LYS A 301 -2.04 -17.49 -15.30
N GLY A 302 -1.63 -18.73 -15.52
CA GLY A 302 -0.52 -19.07 -16.40
C GLY A 302 0.86 -19.10 -15.71
N ALA A 303 0.93 -18.87 -14.40
CA ALA A 303 2.14 -19.09 -13.61
C ALA A 303 2.65 -20.53 -13.79
N LYS A 304 3.98 -20.70 -13.91
CA LYS A 304 4.61 -22.01 -14.15
C LYS A 304 4.84 -22.78 -12.84
N GLU A 305 5.21 -22.07 -11.79
CA GLU A 305 5.57 -22.64 -10.47
C GLU A 305 4.53 -22.27 -9.40
N VAL A 306 3.25 -22.63 -9.62
CA VAL A 306 2.12 -22.34 -8.71
C VAL A 306 2.37 -22.87 -7.29
N ASP A 307 2.94 -24.08 -7.17
CA ASP A 307 3.22 -24.70 -5.86
C ASP A 307 4.35 -23.96 -5.14
N GLY A 308 5.40 -23.58 -5.85
CA GLY A 308 6.49 -22.78 -5.32
C GLY A 308 6.03 -21.39 -4.88
N ALA A 309 5.19 -20.74 -5.70
CA ALA A 309 4.57 -19.45 -5.37
C ALA A 309 3.72 -19.54 -4.11
N PHE A 310 2.91 -20.60 -3.97
CA PHE A 310 2.09 -20.78 -2.77
C PHE A 310 2.92 -21.09 -1.52
N LYS A 311 3.99 -21.89 -1.63
CA LYS A 311 4.95 -22.09 -0.53
C LYS A 311 5.62 -20.77 -0.10
N ALA A 312 5.94 -19.89 -1.05
CA ALA A 312 6.47 -18.57 -0.75
C ALA A 312 5.42 -17.69 -0.02
N ILE A 313 4.17 -17.74 -0.44
CA ILE A 313 3.05 -17.09 0.26
C ILE A 313 2.95 -17.59 1.71
N GLU A 314 2.90 -18.90 1.94
CA GLU A 314 2.84 -19.47 3.29
C GLU A 314 4.03 -19.05 4.14
N PHE A 315 5.24 -19.08 3.58
CA PHE A 315 6.45 -18.67 4.29
C PHE A 315 6.36 -17.21 4.76
N MET A 316 5.96 -16.30 3.86
CA MET A 316 5.83 -14.87 4.12
C MET A 316 4.50 -14.50 4.84
N SER A 317 3.66 -15.48 5.17
CA SER A 317 2.43 -15.29 5.98
C SER A 317 2.59 -15.76 7.42
N ARG A 318 3.79 -16.17 7.84
CA ARG A 318 4.05 -16.59 9.22
C ARG A 318 3.98 -15.41 10.19
N PRO A 319 3.49 -15.59 11.42
CA PRO A 319 3.47 -14.52 12.43
C PRO A 319 4.81 -13.86 12.65
N THR A 320 5.88 -14.67 12.72
CA THR A 320 7.25 -14.18 12.93
C THR A 320 7.74 -13.26 11.81
N PHE A 321 7.34 -13.53 10.56
CA PHE A 321 7.67 -12.67 9.44
C PHE A 321 7.03 -11.28 9.58
N PHE A 322 5.75 -11.23 9.96
CA PHE A 322 5.04 -9.96 10.15
C PHE A 322 5.54 -9.14 11.35
N GLN A 323 6.06 -9.80 12.41
CA GLN A 323 6.64 -9.11 13.56
C GLN A 323 7.84 -8.25 13.16
N ASP A 324 8.61 -8.67 12.17
CA ASP A 324 9.71 -7.88 11.60
C ASP A 324 9.24 -6.79 10.64
N GLY A 325 7.99 -6.85 10.17
CA GLY A 325 7.44 -5.92 9.18
C GLY A 325 7.46 -4.46 9.61
N TRP A 326 7.26 -4.20 10.90
CA TRP A 326 7.28 -2.83 11.42
C TRP A 326 8.65 -2.15 11.27
N LYS A 327 9.75 -2.89 11.19
CA LYS A 327 11.08 -2.32 10.90
C LYS A 327 11.11 -1.61 9.54
N SER A 328 10.20 -1.99 8.63
CA SER A 328 9.97 -1.35 7.34
C SER A 328 8.76 -0.39 7.35
N GLY A 329 8.18 -0.12 8.52
CA GLY A 329 6.95 0.66 8.63
C GLY A 329 5.69 -0.10 8.19
N LEU A 330 5.74 -1.42 8.03
CA LEU A 330 4.60 -2.21 7.58
C LEU A 330 3.87 -2.84 8.77
N MET A 331 2.55 -2.78 8.74
CA MET A 331 1.72 -3.36 9.78
C MET A 331 1.24 -4.75 9.38
N ALA A 332 1.30 -5.68 10.33
CA ALA A 332 0.80 -7.03 10.13
C ALA A 332 -0.71 -7.01 9.81
N PRO A 333 -1.17 -7.82 8.85
CA PRO A 333 -2.59 -7.93 8.52
C PRO A 333 -3.36 -8.84 9.49
N ARG A 334 -2.68 -9.44 10.49
CA ARG A 334 -3.22 -10.44 11.42
C ARG A 334 -2.90 -10.12 12.88
N SER A 335 -3.82 -10.50 13.77
CA SER A 335 -3.81 -10.12 15.19
C SER A 335 -2.74 -10.81 16.04
N ASP A 336 -2.27 -12.01 15.63
CA ASP A 336 -1.24 -12.77 16.33
C ASP A 336 0.20 -12.34 16.01
N SER A 337 0.35 -11.30 15.20
CA SER A 337 1.63 -10.78 14.73
C SER A 337 1.91 -9.37 15.26
N GLU A 338 1.32 -9.01 16.39
CA GLU A 338 1.52 -7.70 17.00
C GLU A 338 2.97 -7.51 17.44
N VAL A 339 3.52 -6.33 17.14
CA VAL A 339 4.89 -5.93 17.57
C VAL A 339 4.85 -5.48 19.02
N LYS A 340 5.59 -6.16 19.91
CA LYS A 340 5.60 -5.87 21.35
C LYS A 340 6.40 -4.62 21.68
N ASP A 341 7.60 -4.47 21.09
CA ASP A 341 8.49 -3.32 21.28
C ASP A 341 8.74 -2.64 19.91
N PRO A 342 7.79 -1.84 19.42
CA PRO A 342 7.91 -1.25 18.11
C PRO A 342 8.98 -0.15 18.08
N LEU A 343 9.76 -0.13 17.00
CA LEU A 343 10.44 1.08 16.59
C LEU A 343 9.41 2.21 16.43
N TRP A 344 9.76 3.44 16.79
CA TRP A 344 8.84 4.59 16.68
C TRP A 344 7.50 4.36 17.42
N PRO A 345 7.48 4.11 18.74
CA PRO A 345 6.29 3.65 19.45
C PRO A 345 5.10 4.62 19.34
N GLN A 346 5.35 5.93 19.28
CA GLN A 346 4.30 6.93 19.07
C GLN A 346 3.68 6.82 17.68
N ALA A 347 4.50 6.68 16.64
CA ALA A 347 4.00 6.48 15.27
C ALA A 347 3.23 5.17 15.16
N TYR A 348 3.73 4.10 15.78
CA TYR A 348 3.04 2.81 15.80
C TYR A 348 1.64 2.91 16.40
N ALA A 349 1.52 3.60 17.53
CA ALA A 349 0.23 3.83 18.19
C ALA A 349 -0.75 4.61 17.30
N VAL A 350 -0.25 5.66 16.60
CA VAL A 350 -1.06 6.45 15.67
C VAL A 350 -1.56 5.61 14.51
N PHE A 351 -0.69 4.85 13.85
CA PHE A 351 -1.10 4.03 12.71
C PHE A 351 -2.01 2.87 13.11
N ARG A 352 -1.79 2.25 14.26
CA ARG A 352 -2.73 1.26 14.83
C ARG A 352 -4.12 1.85 15.06
N GLU A 353 -4.18 3.08 15.56
CA GLU A 353 -5.46 3.78 15.73
C GLU A 353 -6.11 4.07 14.37
N GLN A 354 -5.34 4.56 13.39
CA GLN A 354 -5.85 4.86 12.05
C GLN A 354 -6.42 3.63 11.31
N VAL A 355 -5.78 2.47 11.44
CA VAL A 355 -6.27 1.23 10.82
C VAL A 355 -7.65 0.83 11.32
N LYS A 356 -8.02 1.16 12.57
CA LYS A 356 -9.37 0.87 13.10
C LYS A 356 -10.48 1.61 12.33
N TYR A 357 -10.16 2.76 11.76
CA TYR A 357 -11.07 3.63 11.01
C TYR A 357 -10.80 3.61 9.50
N ALA A 358 -9.92 2.72 9.06
CA ALA A 358 -9.57 2.62 7.67
C ALA A 358 -10.69 1.95 6.86
N VAL A 359 -11.15 2.65 5.83
CA VAL A 359 -12.22 2.22 4.93
C VAL A 359 -11.61 1.59 3.69
N GLN A 360 -12.12 0.43 3.34
CA GLN A 360 -11.70 -0.32 2.15
C GLN A 360 -12.20 0.36 0.88
N ARG A 361 -11.35 0.39 -0.17
CA ARG A 361 -11.67 0.96 -1.48
C ARG A 361 -12.41 0.01 -2.42
N GLY A 362 -12.57 -1.21 -2.05
CA GLY A 362 -13.23 -2.29 -2.79
C GLY A 362 -13.74 -3.36 -1.83
N PRO A 363 -13.91 -4.60 -2.32
CA PRO A 363 -13.58 -5.10 -3.67
C PRO A 363 -14.60 -4.70 -4.73
N HIS A 364 -14.15 -4.21 -5.89
CA HIS A 364 -14.97 -3.96 -7.07
C HIS A 364 -14.20 -4.34 -8.33
N PRO A 365 -14.82 -5.06 -9.29
CA PRO A 365 -14.12 -5.55 -10.48
C PRO A 365 -13.65 -4.41 -11.40
N ASP A 366 -14.39 -3.31 -11.44
CA ASP A 366 -14.10 -2.15 -12.27
C ASP A 366 -13.49 -0.99 -11.45
N TRP A 367 -12.74 -1.32 -10.37
CA TRP A 367 -12.13 -0.29 -9.52
C TRP A 367 -11.28 0.74 -10.29
N PRO A 368 -10.43 0.35 -11.26
CA PRO A 368 -9.66 1.32 -12.03
C PRO A 368 -10.56 2.34 -12.77
N GLU A 369 -11.70 1.90 -13.28
CA GLU A 369 -12.68 2.76 -13.99
C GLU A 369 -13.47 3.66 -13.03
N ILE A 370 -13.61 3.27 -11.77
CA ILE A 370 -14.18 4.10 -10.71
C ILE A 370 -13.17 5.14 -10.22
N SER A 371 -11.93 4.74 -10.02
CA SER A 371 -10.87 5.60 -9.47
C SER A 371 -10.46 6.71 -10.46
N LYS A 372 -10.37 6.40 -11.75
CA LYS A 372 -9.91 7.34 -12.77
C LYS A 372 -10.75 8.63 -12.88
N PRO A 373 -12.10 8.61 -12.90
CA PRO A 373 -12.91 9.83 -12.84
C PRO A 373 -12.66 10.68 -11.58
N ILE A 374 -12.41 10.05 -10.43
CA ILE A 374 -12.08 10.74 -9.18
C ILE A 374 -10.73 11.47 -9.32
N GLN A 375 -9.71 10.78 -9.87
CA GLN A 375 -8.41 11.38 -10.17
C GLN A 375 -8.53 12.59 -11.09
N THR A 376 -9.36 12.47 -12.14
CA THR A 376 -9.62 13.55 -13.08
C THR A 376 -10.27 14.75 -12.38
N ALA A 377 -11.28 14.52 -11.56
CA ALA A 377 -11.95 15.58 -10.81
C ALA A 377 -10.98 16.32 -9.86
N ILE A 378 -10.09 15.58 -9.18
CA ILE A 378 -9.04 16.15 -8.35
C ILE A 378 -8.14 17.06 -9.18
N GLN A 379 -7.59 16.56 -10.29
CA GLN A 379 -6.70 17.32 -11.17
C GLN A 379 -7.37 18.59 -11.71
N GLU A 380 -8.57 18.47 -12.24
CA GLU A 380 -9.31 19.59 -12.82
C GLU A 380 -9.61 20.67 -11.80
N SER A 381 -9.96 20.29 -10.57
CA SER A 381 -10.28 21.26 -9.52
C SER A 381 -9.05 21.95 -8.97
N LEU A 382 -7.98 21.23 -8.72
CA LEU A 382 -6.74 21.79 -8.16
C LEU A 382 -6.02 22.68 -9.15
N THR A 383 -6.09 22.39 -10.46
CA THR A 383 -5.56 23.27 -11.53
C THR A 383 -6.44 24.50 -11.77
N GLY A 384 -7.68 24.51 -11.26
CA GLY A 384 -8.65 25.58 -11.50
C GLY A 384 -9.34 25.48 -12.87
N SER A 385 -9.15 24.38 -13.61
CA SER A 385 -9.80 24.19 -14.93
C SER A 385 -11.31 23.94 -14.80
N LYS A 386 -11.75 23.37 -13.65
CA LYS A 386 -13.18 23.21 -13.30
C LYS A 386 -13.42 23.49 -11.83
N PRO A 387 -14.57 24.08 -11.46
CA PRO A 387 -14.97 24.15 -10.05
C PRO A 387 -15.24 22.73 -9.51
N PRO A 388 -14.98 22.47 -8.21
CA PRO A 388 -15.19 21.16 -7.58
C PRO A 388 -16.58 20.57 -7.81
N ALA A 389 -17.64 21.37 -7.76
CA ALA A 389 -19.01 20.92 -7.99
C ALA A 389 -19.22 20.34 -9.40
N GLN A 390 -18.64 20.98 -10.42
CA GLN A 390 -18.74 20.49 -11.79
C GLN A 390 -17.89 19.23 -11.98
N ALA A 391 -16.65 19.24 -11.48
CA ALA A 391 -15.72 18.10 -11.60
C ALA A 391 -16.29 16.84 -10.92
N MET A 392 -16.86 16.97 -9.72
CA MET A 392 -17.47 15.85 -9.00
C MET A 392 -18.77 15.35 -9.66
N LYS A 393 -19.58 16.24 -10.23
CA LYS A 393 -20.76 15.87 -11.02
C LYS A 393 -20.37 15.05 -12.26
N GLU A 394 -19.33 15.45 -12.96
CA GLU A 394 -18.82 14.73 -14.14
C GLU A 394 -18.20 13.37 -13.75
N ALA A 395 -17.52 13.30 -12.58
CA ALA A 395 -17.05 12.04 -12.04
C ALA A 395 -18.20 11.10 -11.68
N ALA A 396 -19.24 11.60 -11.00
CA ALA A 396 -20.45 10.84 -10.69
C ALA A 396 -21.12 10.28 -11.94
N ALA A 397 -21.26 11.09 -13.00
CA ALA A 397 -21.85 10.65 -14.26
C ALA A 397 -21.10 9.47 -14.91
N LYS A 398 -19.80 9.32 -14.65
CA LYS A 398 -18.98 8.18 -15.11
C LYS A 398 -19.02 6.99 -14.18
N VAL A 399 -19.05 7.23 -12.86
CA VAL A 399 -18.99 6.19 -11.82
C VAL A 399 -20.35 5.53 -11.60
N ASN A 400 -21.44 6.29 -11.56
CA ASN A 400 -22.76 5.76 -11.22
C ASN A 400 -23.24 4.64 -12.18
N PRO A 401 -23.02 4.70 -13.50
CA PRO A 401 -23.38 3.59 -14.39
C PRO A 401 -22.60 2.30 -14.12
N ILE A 402 -21.36 2.40 -13.62
CA ILE A 402 -20.54 1.25 -13.24
C ILE A 402 -21.13 0.61 -11.98
N LEU A 403 -21.40 1.42 -10.95
CA LEU A 403 -21.97 0.95 -9.70
C LEU A 403 -23.41 0.43 -9.83
N ALA A 404 -24.17 0.94 -10.80
CA ALA A 404 -25.51 0.42 -11.10
C ALA A 404 -25.49 -1.01 -11.67
N LYS A 405 -24.41 -1.39 -12.36
CA LYS A 405 -24.23 -2.76 -12.89
C LYS A 405 -23.67 -3.71 -11.82
N THR A 406 -22.74 -3.24 -11.04
CA THR A 406 -22.07 -4.02 -10.00
C THR A 406 -21.91 -3.13 -8.76
N PRO A 407 -22.82 -3.20 -7.77
CA PRO A 407 -22.67 -2.49 -6.50
C PRO A 407 -21.46 -3.00 -5.69
N PHE A 408 -20.99 -2.15 -4.76
CA PHE A 408 -19.95 -2.55 -3.79
C PHE A 408 -20.38 -3.72 -2.91
#